data_aad0cfdcef5dd5280bb62d41691bcce4
#
_entry.id   aad0cfdcef5dd5280bb62d41691bcce4
#
_cell.length_a   1.000
_cell.length_b   1.000
_cell.length_c   1.000
_cell.angle_alpha   90.00
_cell.angle_beta   90.00
_cell.angle_gamma   90.00
#
_symmetry.space_group_name_H-M   'P 1'
#
loop_
_entity.id
_entity.type
_entity.pdbx_description
1 polymer ?
#
loop_
_entity_poly.entity_id
_entity_poly.type
_entity_poly.pdbx_seq_one_letter_code
_entity_poly.pdbx_strand_id
1 'polypeptide(L)'
;MSSWGIDETTIIHSEVSSRQDKEIRSIITEILADNVKILFVTAPEQYSNKDKRHNTSYHSYFESLTEEYENVSYFDFNDKKTSNLNLDVKTDFAKVNHLNVLGAQKTSVVLADYLNAKYSLTDYRKDTENNTRMEEGLTFFKNKLATSNEEQLF
;
A
#
# COMPACT_ATOMS: atom_id res chain seq x y z
N MET A 1 20.99 -11.41 5.62
CA MET A 1 20.75 -9.99 5.33
C MET A 1 19.27 -9.83 5.05
N SER A 2 18.62 -8.86 5.69
CA SER A 2 17.24 -8.50 5.36
C SER A 2 17.24 -7.59 4.13
N SER A 3 16.29 -7.77 3.25
CA SER A 3 16.04 -6.89 2.11
C SER A 3 14.57 -6.52 2.11
N TRP A 4 14.20 -5.40 1.51
CA TRP A 4 12.80 -5.10 1.26
C TRP A 4 12.44 -5.44 -0.19
N GLY A 5 11.16 -5.69 -0.41
CA GLY A 5 10.60 -5.95 -1.73
C GLY A 5 11.13 -7.23 -2.40
N ILE A 6 10.62 -7.51 -3.58
CA ILE A 6 10.89 -8.71 -4.37
C ILE A 6 11.51 -8.30 -5.69
N ASP A 7 12.68 -8.88 -6.02
CA ASP A 7 13.38 -8.59 -7.27
C ASP A 7 12.95 -9.51 -8.43
N GLU A 8 12.46 -10.72 -8.09
CA GLU A 8 11.98 -11.71 -9.06
C GLU A 8 10.67 -12.34 -8.57
N THR A 9 9.68 -12.35 -9.42
CA THR A 9 8.41 -13.04 -9.20
C THR A 9 8.55 -14.50 -9.58
N THR A 10 8.78 -15.37 -8.61
CA THR A 10 8.56 -16.79 -8.80
C THR A 10 7.08 -17.04 -8.57
N ILE A 11 6.35 -17.43 -9.60
CA ILE A 11 4.92 -17.76 -9.49
C ILE A 11 4.77 -18.94 -8.55
N ILE A 12 4.16 -18.71 -7.40
CA ILE A 12 3.78 -19.75 -6.45
C ILE A 12 2.25 -19.75 -6.39
N HIS A 13 1.67 -20.93 -6.40
CA HIS A 13 0.21 -21.07 -6.26
C HIS A 13 -0.29 -20.40 -5.00
N SER A 14 -1.40 -19.68 -5.13
CA SER A 14 -2.02 -18.93 -4.05
C SER A 14 -2.28 -19.79 -2.81
N GLU A 15 -1.82 -19.33 -1.65
CA GLU A 15 -2.16 -19.91 -0.35
C GLU A 15 -3.49 -19.36 0.21
N VAL A 16 -4.19 -18.54 -0.57
CA VAL A 16 -5.51 -18.03 -0.18
C VAL A 16 -6.49 -19.20 -0.10
N SER A 17 -7.04 -19.42 1.09
CA SER A 17 -8.00 -20.49 1.29
C SER A 17 -9.33 -20.20 0.57
N SER A 18 -10.06 -21.27 0.19
CA SER A 18 -11.38 -21.11 -0.45
C SER A 18 -12.36 -20.27 0.37
N ARG A 19 -12.22 -20.25 1.68
CA ARG A 19 -13.03 -19.40 2.55
C ARG A 19 -12.65 -17.93 2.40
N GLN A 20 -11.35 -17.60 2.44
CA GLN A 20 -10.87 -16.23 2.25
C GLN A 20 -11.21 -15.69 0.86
N ASP A 21 -11.01 -16.51 -0.18
CA ASP A 21 -11.40 -16.16 -1.55
C ASP A 21 -12.89 -15.81 -1.64
N LYS A 22 -13.76 -16.65 -1.07
CA LYS A 22 -15.19 -16.37 -1.05
C LYS A 22 -15.55 -15.09 -0.31
N GLU A 23 -14.93 -14.82 0.83
CA GLU A 23 -15.16 -13.61 1.61
C GLU A 23 -14.70 -12.36 0.84
N ILE A 24 -13.51 -12.39 0.23
CA ILE A 24 -12.96 -11.28 -0.57
C ILE A 24 -13.88 -10.98 -1.77
N ARG A 25 -14.29 -12.01 -2.52
CA ARG A 25 -15.18 -11.86 -3.68
C ARG A 25 -16.57 -11.33 -3.29
N SER A 26 -17.08 -11.71 -2.12
CA SER A 26 -18.33 -11.16 -1.61
C SER A 26 -18.20 -9.66 -1.34
N ILE A 27 -17.12 -9.22 -0.71
CA ILE A 27 -16.84 -7.80 -0.45
C ILE A 27 -16.69 -7.03 -1.77
N ILE A 28 -15.93 -7.57 -2.73
CA ILE A 28 -15.76 -6.97 -4.06
C ILE A 28 -17.13 -6.76 -4.72
N THR A 29 -17.98 -7.80 -4.74
CA THR A 29 -19.29 -7.75 -5.37
C THR A 29 -20.19 -6.70 -4.73
N GLU A 30 -20.18 -6.60 -3.40
CA GLU A 30 -20.94 -5.60 -2.66
C GLU A 30 -20.51 -4.17 -2.98
N ILE A 31 -19.20 -3.90 -2.96
CA ILE A 31 -18.65 -2.56 -3.26
C ILE A 31 -18.89 -2.17 -4.73
N LEU A 32 -18.71 -3.10 -5.67
CA LEU A 32 -18.90 -2.82 -7.09
C LEU A 32 -20.36 -2.55 -7.44
N ALA A 33 -21.31 -3.02 -6.65
CA ALA A 33 -22.74 -2.72 -6.83
C ALA A 33 -23.04 -1.21 -6.72
N ASP A 34 -22.22 -0.46 -5.97
CA ASP A 34 -22.31 0.99 -5.81
C ASP A 34 -21.48 1.76 -6.87
N ASN A 35 -20.98 1.08 -7.90
CA ASN A 35 -20.13 1.66 -8.95
C ASN A 35 -18.83 2.30 -8.39
N VAL A 36 -18.28 1.77 -7.32
CA VAL A 36 -17.03 2.22 -6.69
C VAL A 36 -15.87 1.44 -7.28
N LYS A 37 -14.74 2.12 -7.50
CA LYS A 37 -13.48 1.47 -7.90
C LYS A 37 -12.73 0.97 -6.68
N ILE A 38 -12.17 -0.23 -6.77
CA ILE A 38 -11.41 -0.87 -5.69
C ILE A 38 -9.93 -0.88 -6.05
N LEU A 39 -9.09 -0.44 -5.12
CA LEU A 39 -7.65 -0.61 -5.21
C LEU A 39 -7.16 -1.44 -4.01
N PHE A 40 -6.67 -2.64 -4.27
CA PHE A 40 -5.89 -3.40 -3.31
C PHE A 40 -4.45 -2.91 -3.29
N VAL A 41 -3.88 -2.79 -2.09
CA VAL A 41 -2.50 -2.31 -1.91
C VAL A 41 -1.77 -3.24 -0.95
N THR A 42 -0.61 -3.74 -1.35
CA THR A 42 0.32 -4.42 -0.44
C THR A 42 1.37 -3.43 0.03
N ALA A 43 1.43 -3.19 1.34
CA ALA A 43 2.40 -2.28 1.93
C ALA A 43 3.84 -2.81 1.81
N PRO A 44 4.86 -1.93 1.81
CA PRO A 44 6.25 -2.36 1.81
C PRO A 44 6.61 -3.18 3.05
N GLU A 45 7.31 -4.28 2.85
CA GLU A 45 7.75 -5.18 3.91
C GLU A 45 9.23 -5.53 3.78
N GLN A 46 9.87 -5.81 4.92
CA GLN A 46 11.17 -6.44 4.94
C GLN A 46 10.99 -7.96 4.88
N TYR A 47 11.70 -8.60 3.97
CA TYR A 47 11.63 -10.05 3.83
C TYR A 47 12.89 -10.72 4.34
N SER A 48 12.71 -11.78 5.15
CA SER A 48 13.69 -12.84 5.24
C SER A 48 13.55 -13.75 3.99
N ASN A 49 14.60 -14.49 3.65
CA ASN A 49 14.55 -15.42 2.52
C ASN A 49 13.44 -16.51 2.65
N LYS A 50 12.86 -16.68 3.86
CA LYS A 50 11.77 -17.62 4.12
C LYS A 50 10.39 -17.01 3.82
N ASP A 51 10.27 -15.68 3.97
CA ASP A 51 8.97 -14.99 3.88
C ASP A 51 8.60 -14.58 2.46
N LYS A 52 9.57 -14.60 1.53
CA LYS A 52 9.38 -14.24 0.12
C LYS A 52 8.26 -15.06 -0.58
N ARG A 53 8.02 -16.29 -0.13
CA ARG A 53 7.01 -17.18 -0.73
C ARG A 53 5.57 -16.71 -0.47
N HIS A 54 5.27 -16.27 0.73
CA HIS A 54 3.93 -15.81 1.09
C HIS A 54 3.48 -14.63 0.23
N ASN A 55 4.35 -13.67 0.06
CA ASN A 55 4.00 -12.47 -0.68
C ASN A 55 3.75 -12.73 -2.17
N THR A 56 4.51 -13.61 -2.78
CA THR A 56 4.32 -13.99 -4.19
C THR A 56 2.95 -14.65 -4.41
N SER A 57 2.48 -15.42 -3.44
CA SER A 57 1.17 -16.07 -3.48
C SER A 57 0.03 -15.05 -3.43
N TYR A 58 0.08 -14.08 -2.52
CA TYR A 58 -0.91 -13.01 -2.44
C TYR A 58 -0.85 -12.08 -3.65
N HIS A 59 0.34 -11.76 -4.13
CA HIS A 59 0.53 -10.97 -5.35
C HIS A 59 -0.22 -11.60 -6.52
N SER A 60 0.05 -12.87 -6.83
CA SER A 60 -0.62 -13.59 -7.93
C SER A 60 -2.13 -13.68 -7.74
N TYR A 61 -2.60 -13.82 -6.50
CA TYR A 61 -4.02 -13.84 -6.21
C TYR A 61 -4.68 -12.49 -6.50
N PHE A 62 -4.12 -11.38 -6.02
CA PHE A 62 -4.69 -10.06 -6.26
C PHE A 62 -4.57 -9.63 -7.72
N GLU A 63 -3.51 -10.02 -8.43
CA GLU A 63 -3.43 -9.84 -9.88
C GLU A 63 -4.58 -10.56 -10.60
N SER A 64 -4.88 -11.80 -10.25
CA SER A 64 -5.99 -12.54 -10.87
C SER A 64 -7.35 -11.86 -10.66
N LEU A 65 -7.57 -11.19 -9.52
CA LEU A 65 -8.79 -10.42 -9.29
C LEU A 65 -8.89 -9.19 -10.22
N THR A 66 -7.76 -8.58 -10.60
CA THR A 66 -7.78 -7.45 -11.55
C THR A 66 -8.11 -7.87 -12.97
N GLU A 67 -7.82 -9.12 -13.33
CA GLU A 67 -8.20 -9.70 -14.62
C GLU A 67 -9.69 -10.06 -14.66
N GLU A 68 -10.24 -10.43 -13.52
CA GLU A 68 -11.63 -10.88 -13.40
C GLU A 68 -12.64 -9.72 -13.25
N TYR A 69 -12.23 -8.63 -12.58
CA TYR A 69 -13.11 -7.50 -12.26
C TYR A 69 -12.57 -6.18 -12.85
N GLU A 70 -13.28 -5.58 -13.80
CA GLU A 70 -12.87 -4.36 -14.51
C GLU A 70 -12.54 -3.18 -13.58
N ASN A 71 -13.31 -3.01 -12.50
CA ASN A 71 -13.15 -1.89 -11.57
C ASN A 71 -12.28 -2.23 -10.34
N VAL A 72 -11.57 -3.36 -10.38
CA VAL A 72 -10.59 -3.77 -9.37
C VAL A 72 -9.18 -3.49 -9.88
N SER A 73 -8.34 -3.01 -9.01
CA SER A 73 -6.93 -2.73 -9.28
C SER A 73 -6.09 -3.24 -8.14
N TYR A 74 -4.83 -3.54 -8.45
CA TYR A 74 -3.86 -3.95 -7.45
C TYR A 74 -2.56 -3.16 -7.61
N PHE A 75 -1.94 -2.77 -6.51
CA PHE A 75 -0.64 -2.14 -6.45
C PHE A 75 0.20 -2.75 -5.34
N ASP A 76 1.29 -3.40 -5.72
CA ASP A 76 2.23 -4.01 -4.78
C ASP A 76 3.48 -3.14 -4.64
N PHE A 77 3.64 -2.52 -3.48
CA PHE A 77 4.86 -1.76 -3.20
C PHE A 77 6.11 -2.64 -3.16
N ASN A 78 5.97 -3.93 -2.93
CA ASN A 78 7.09 -4.87 -2.85
C ASN A 78 7.61 -5.32 -4.22
N ASP A 79 6.82 -5.13 -5.27
CA ASP A 79 7.32 -5.26 -6.63
C ASP A 79 8.13 -4.03 -7.02
N LYS A 80 9.44 -4.13 -6.90
CA LYS A 80 10.36 -3.02 -7.20
C LYS A 80 10.36 -2.58 -8.66
N LYS A 81 9.90 -3.44 -9.57
CA LYS A 81 9.86 -3.11 -11.01
C LYS A 81 8.72 -2.17 -11.32
N THR A 82 7.58 -2.37 -10.67
CA THR A 82 6.35 -1.60 -10.93
C THR A 82 6.17 -0.44 -9.96
N SER A 83 6.58 -0.60 -8.70
CA SER A 83 6.38 0.44 -7.68
C SER A 83 7.31 1.64 -7.84
N ASN A 84 8.47 1.48 -8.48
CA ASN A 84 9.52 2.50 -8.55
C ASN A 84 9.88 3.11 -7.18
N LEU A 85 9.62 2.37 -6.10
CA LEU A 85 9.88 2.77 -4.72
C LEU A 85 11.30 2.37 -4.34
N ASN A 86 12.06 3.29 -3.74
CA ASN A 86 13.41 3.02 -3.24
C ASN A 86 13.46 3.22 -1.72
N LEU A 87 13.49 2.11 -0.98
CA LEU A 87 13.63 2.09 0.47
C LEU A 87 14.97 1.49 0.90
N ASP A 88 15.53 2.05 1.95
CA ASP A 88 16.66 1.50 2.66
C ASP A 88 16.19 0.84 3.96
N VAL A 89 16.54 -0.44 4.14
CA VAL A 89 16.12 -1.24 5.30
C VAL A 89 16.60 -0.64 6.64
N LYS A 90 17.70 0.10 6.63
CA LYS A 90 18.30 0.66 7.86
C LYS A 90 17.69 2.01 8.25
N THR A 91 17.21 2.78 7.26
CA THR A 91 16.78 4.17 7.47
C THR A 91 15.30 4.40 7.29
N ASP A 92 14.60 3.51 6.60
CA ASP A 92 13.20 3.71 6.23
C ASP A 92 12.23 2.79 6.99
N PHE A 93 12.77 1.87 7.81
CA PHE A 93 11.97 0.96 8.64
C PHE A 93 12.28 1.17 10.12
N ALA A 94 11.23 1.15 10.94
CA ALA A 94 11.34 1.18 12.39
C ALA A 94 11.60 -0.22 12.98
N LYS A 95 10.89 -1.20 12.43
CA LYS A 95 10.96 -2.63 12.77
C LYS A 95 10.72 -3.44 11.50
N VAL A 96 10.94 -4.76 11.60
CA VAL A 96 10.49 -5.68 10.56
C VAL A 96 9.02 -5.40 10.22
N ASN A 97 8.71 -5.16 8.97
CA ASN A 97 7.36 -4.89 8.43
C ASN A 97 6.70 -3.58 8.87
N HIS A 98 7.44 -2.65 9.46
CA HIS A 98 6.91 -1.34 9.81
C HIS A 98 7.82 -0.24 9.27
N LEU A 99 7.27 0.59 8.38
CA LEU A 99 7.94 1.81 7.94
C LEU A 99 8.03 2.81 9.09
N ASN A 100 9.14 3.54 9.16
CA ASN A 100 9.20 4.74 9.94
C ASN A 100 8.64 5.94 9.16
N VAL A 101 8.72 7.15 9.74
CA VAL A 101 8.20 8.38 9.10
C VAL A 101 8.83 8.63 7.73
N LEU A 102 10.14 8.39 7.56
CA LEU A 102 10.84 8.59 6.29
C LEU A 102 10.37 7.60 5.22
N GLY A 103 10.27 6.32 5.58
CA GLY A 103 9.75 5.29 4.69
C GLY A 103 8.29 5.54 4.31
N ALA A 104 7.46 5.95 5.29
CA ALA A 104 6.07 6.30 5.04
C ALA A 104 5.92 7.50 4.09
N GLN A 105 6.76 8.53 4.22
CA GLN A 105 6.76 9.67 3.31
C GLN A 105 7.08 9.25 1.87
N LYS A 106 8.14 8.46 1.66
CA LYS A 106 8.51 7.95 0.34
C LYS A 106 7.38 7.13 -0.29
N THR A 107 6.78 6.24 0.50
CA THR A 107 5.68 5.38 0.06
C THR A 107 4.43 6.20 -0.31
N SER A 108 4.12 7.22 0.49
CA SER A 108 2.96 8.09 0.23
C SER A 108 3.09 8.88 -1.07
N VAL A 109 4.30 9.34 -1.42
CA VAL A 109 4.54 10.04 -2.69
C VAL A 109 4.28 9.08 -3.86
N VAL A 110 4.84 7.88 -3.82
CA VAL A 110 4.65 6.88 -4.89
C VAL A 110 3.18 6.49 -5.03
N LEU A 111 2.46 6.31 -3.91
CA LEU A 111 1.03 6.02 -3.95
C LEU A 111 0.22 7.17 -4.55
N ALA A 112 0.53 8.41 -4.17
CA ALA A 112 -0.15 9.59 -4.70
C ALA A 112 0.06 9.73 -6.21
N ASP A 113 1.28 9.51 -6.70
CA ASP A 113 1.59 9.53 -8.13
C ASP A 113 0.82 8.44 -8.89
N TYR A 114 0.80 7.21 -8.35
CA TYR A 114 0.03 6.11 -8.93
C TYR A 114 -1.47 6.41 -8.99
N LEU A 115 -2.06 6.89 -7.89
CA LEU A 115 -3.48 7.24 -7.82
C LEU A 115 -3.84 8.34 -8.82
N ASN A 116 -3.01 9.37 -8.89
CA ASN A 116 -3.23 10.48 -9.82
C ASN A 116 -3.13 10.05 -11.28
N ALA A 117 -2.13 9.24 -11.62
CA ALA A 117 -1.96 8.71 -12.97
C ALA A 117 -3.12 7.79 -13.39
N LYS A 118 -3.58 6.92 -12.47
CA LYS A 118 -4.60 5.91 -12.77
C LYS A 118 -6.03 6.45 -12.74
N TYR A 119 -6.33 7.35 -11.82
CA TYR A 119 -7.71 7.76 -11.55
C TYR A 119 -8.00 9.21 -11.91
N SER A 120 -7.00 9.99 -12.37
CA SER A 120 -7.15 11.41 -12.72
C SER A 120 -7.88 12.19 -11.61
N LEU A 121 -7.38 12.07 -10.39
CA LEU A 121 -8.02 12.63 -9.20
C LEU A 121 -8.15 14.16 -9.31
N THR A 122 -9.29 14.68 -8.86
CA THR A 122 -9.49 16.13 -8.81
C THR A 122 -8.65 16.74 -7.69
N ASP A 123 -7.93 17.82 -8.01
CA ASP A 123 -7.17 18.58 -7.02
C ASP A 123 -8.09 19.52 -6.23
N TYR A 124 -8.42 19.13 -5.01
CA TYR A 124 -9.24 19.90 -4.09
C TYR A 124 -8.44 20.88 -3.21
N ARG A 125 -7.13 21.08 -3.42
CA ARG A 125 -6.32 22.01 -2.62
C ARG A 125 -6.77 23.47 -2.77
N LYS A 126 -7.51 23.80 -3.84
CA LYS A 126 -8.13 25.12 -4.03
C LYS A 126 -9.53 25.24 -3.44
N ASP A 127 -10.11 24.15 -2.99
CA ASP A 127 -11.38 24.16 -2.28
C ASP A 127 -11.16 24.59 -0.83
N THR A 128 -11.75 25.72 -0.44
CA THR A 128 -11.46 26.39 0.84
C THR A 128 -11.85 25.51 2.03
N GLU A 129 -12.96 24.79 1.97
CA GLU A 129 -13.44 23.95 3.06
C GLU A 129 -12.53 22.72 3.23
N ASN A 130 -12.25 22.01 2.13
CA ASN A 130 -11.38 20.85 2.16
C ASN A 130 -9.94 21.23 2.55
N ASN A 131 -9.43 22.36 2.06
CA ASN A 131 -8.10 22.83 2.41
C ASN A 131 -8.00 23.16 3.91
N THR A 132 -9.00 23.83 4.49
CA THR A 132 -9.02 24.11 5.93
C THR A 132 -8.97 22.83 6.76
N ARG A 133 -9.78 21.83 6.43
CA ARG A 133 -9.76 20.52 7.13
C ARG A 133 -8.42 19.79 7.00
N MET A 134 -7.78 19.87 5.85
CA MET A 134 -6.45 19.28 5.62
C MET A 134 -5.37 19.99 6.44
N GLU A 135 -5.39 21.32 6.50
CA GLU A 135 -4.45 22.13 7.29
C GLU A 135 -4.61 21.89 8.80
N GLU A 136 -5.84 21.75 9.28
CA GLU A 136 -6.11 21.37 10.68
C GLU A 136 -5.54 19.97 10.99
N GLY A 137 -5.79 18.98 10.11
CA GLY A 137 -5.25 17.63 10.24
C GLY A 137 -3.72 17.62 10.23
N LEU A 138 -3.11 18.37 9.31
CA LEU A 138 -1.65 18.50 9.22
C LEU A 138 -1.05 19.14 10.47
N THR A 139 -1.70 20.17 10.99
CA THR A 139 -1.29 20.86 12.23
C THR A 139 -1.38 19.92 13.43
N PHE A 140 -2.48 19.18 13.54
CA PHE A 140 -2.63 18.15 14.58
C PHE A 140 -1.53 17.10 14.51
N PHE A 141 -1.22 16.60 13.32
CA PHE A 141 -0.17 15.61 13.11
C PHE A 141 1.22 16.16 13.47
N LYS A 142 1.56 17.37 13.01
CA LYS A 142 2.83 18.01 13.35
C LYS A 142 2.99 18.23 14.86
N ASN A 143 1.92 18.62 15.55
CA ASN A 143 1.94 18.79 17.01
C ASN A 143 2.15 17.45 17.73
N LYS A 144 1.51 16.39 17.24
CA LYS A 144 1.72 15.03 17.75
C LYS A 144 3.17 14.58 17.58
N LEU A 145 3.76 14.80 16.42
CA LEU A 145 5.17 14.47 16.15
C LEU A 145 6.12 15.24 17.09
N ALA A 146 5.86 16.53 17.31
CA ALA A 146 6.68 17.38 18.18
C ALA A 146 6.59 17.01 19.67
N THR A 147 5.49 16.39 20.09
CA THR A 147 5.26 15.98 21.49
C THR A 147 5.57 14.51 21.77
N SER A 148 5.77 13.71 20.73
CA SER A 148 6.15 12.32 20.89
C SER A 148 7.67 12.23 21.03
N ASN A 149 8.17 11.58 22.07
CA ASN A 149 9.56 11.17 22.09
C ASN A 149 9.77 10.24 20.88
N GLU A 150 10.90 10.37 20.18
CA GLU A 150 11.21 9.60 18.97
C GLU A 150 11.03 8.07 19.17
N GLU A 151 11.19 7.57 20.39
CA GLU A 151 10.98 6.16 20.75
C GLU A 151 9.51 5.67 20.71
N GLN A 152 8.52 6.57 20.68
CA GLN A 152 7.10 6.21 20.63
C GLN A 152 6.49 6.23 19.22
N LEU A 153 7.26 6.68 18.24
CA LEU A 153 6.82 6.75 16.83
C LEU A 153 7.25 5.53 16.01
N PHE A 154 7.95 4.58 16.64
CA PHE A 154 8.56 3.43 15.96
C PHE A 154 8.22 2.11 16.64
#